data_c6d87678640c027fc833c8c547cf9c50
#
_entry.id   c6d87678640c027fc833c8c547cf9c50
#
_cell.length_a   1.000
_cell.length_b   1.000
_cell.length_c   1.000
_cell.angle_alpha   90.00
_cell.angle_beta   90.00
_cell.angle_gamma   90.00
#
_symmetry.space_group_name_H-M   'P 1'
#
loop_
_entity.id
_entity.type
_entity.pdbx_description
1 polymer ?
#
loop_
_entity_poly.entity_id
_entity_poly.type
_entity_poly.pdbx_seq_one_letter_code
_entity_poly.pdbx_strand_id
1 'polypeptide(L)'
;MEIRRATERDAPAIRALIDLYVADGTLLPRTEEFIASHAEHFIVAVRNGRVVGCVHVDEYAPSLAELRSLAVAPDAQGMGVGRSLVAAVEELARRRGYGTVFAVSNDEEFFGKYGFFPRHIPELDRERSEVSKYKGVYAKDIPLGDGSAGKTKIEEGRGSGYR
;
A
#
# COMPACT_ATOMS: atom_id res chain seq x y z
N MET A 1 16.85 0.15 8.49
CA MET A 1 15.87 0.15 7.39
C MET A 1 15.23 1.52 7.29
N GLU A 2 15.15 2.02 6.09
CA GLU A 2 14.53 3.32 5.83
C GLU A 2 13.19 3.11 5.13
N ILE A 3 12.16 3.85 5.58
CA ILE A 3 10.86 3.89 4.91
C ILE A 3 10.74 5.28 4.30
N ARG A 4 10.52 5.32 2.98
CA ARG A 4 10.41 6.60 2.30
C ARG A 4 9.48 6.51 1.10
N ARG A 5 9.10 7.64 0.57
CA ARG A 5 8.38 7.71 -0.70
C ARG A 5 9.30 7.26 -1.82
N ALA A 6 8.73 6.58 -2.80
CA ALA A 6 9.47 6.18 -3.98
C ALA A 6 9.73 7.36 -4.91
N THR A 7 10.72 7.20 -5.76
CA THR A 7 10.98 8.09 -6.88
C THR A 7 10.93 7.26 -8.16
N GLU A 8 10.98 7.92 -9.31
CA GLU A 8 11.00 7.21 -10.59
C GLU A 8 12.11 6.18 -10.67
N ARG A 9 13.24 6.45 -10.02
CA ARG A 9 14.39 5.56 -10.03
C ARG A 9 14.11 4.22 -9.36
N ASP A 10 13.10 4.18 -8.50
CA ASP A 10 12.75 2.96 -7.79
C ASP A 10 11.85 2.04 -8.63
N ALA A 11 11.33 2.52 -9.75
CA ALA A 11 10.35 1.77 -10.52
C ALA A 11 10.83 0.37 -10.94
N PRO A 12 12.05 0.18 -11.44
CA PRO A 12 12.50 -1.17 -11.77
C PRO A 12 12.53 -2.11 -10.57
N ALA A 13 12.98 -1.63 -9.42
CA ALA A 13 13.07 -2.45 -8.21
C ALA A 13 11.67 -2.79 -7.69
N ILE A 14 10.75 -1.83 -7.72
CA ILE A 14 9.37 -2.04 -7.31
C ILE A 14 8.71 -3.07 -8.22
N ARG A 15 8.90 -2.95 -9.54
CA ARG A 15 8.33 -3.90 -10.47
C ARG A 15 8.87 -5.31 -10.22
N ALA A 16 10.16 -5.44 -9.97
CA ALA A 16 10.76 -6.74 -9.69
C ALA A 16 10.15 -7.39 -8.45
N LEU A 17 9.88 -6.61 -7.40
CA LEU A 17 9.21 -7.11 -6.21
C LEU A 17 7.78 -7.58 -6.50
N ILE A 18 7.03 -6.78 -7.24
CA ILE A 18 5.65 -7.13 -7.60
C ILE A 18 5.63 -8.41 -8.42
N ASP A 19 6.54 -8.51 -9.42
CA ASP A 19 6.59 -9.66 -10.31
C ASP A 19 6.79 -10.98 -9.55
N LEU A 20 7.49 -10.95 -8.42
CA LEU A 20 7.68 -12.16 -7.60
C LEU A 20 6.35 -12.77 -7.14
N TYR A 21 5.31 -11.97 -7.05
CA TYR A 21 4.02 -12.40 -6.52
C TYR A 21 2.90 -12.39 -7.56
N VAL A 22 3.23 -12.09 -8.81
CA VAL A 22 2.24 -12.13 -9.89
C VAL A 22 1.95 -13.57 -10.29
N ALA A 23 2.98 -14.41 -10.34
CA ALA A 23 2.84 -15.78 -10.82
C ALA A 23 1.89 -16.61 -9.95
N ASP A 24 1.86 -16.37 -8.64
CA ASP A 24 0.97 -17.12 -7.73
C ASP A 24 -0.40 -16.46 -7.56
N GLY A 25 -0.67 -15.40 -8.30
CA GLY A 25 -1.96 -14.71 -8.24
C GLY A 25 -2.14 -13.78 -7.05
N THR A 26 -1.12 -13.61 -6.23
CA THR A 26 -1.20 -12.73 -5.06
C THR A 26 -1.36 -11.27 -5.48
N LEU A 27 -0.59 -10.83 -6.47
CA LEU A 27 -0.61 -9.46 -6.94
C LEU A 27 -0.92 -9.37 -8.42
N LEU A 28 -1.54 -8.28 -8.82
CA LEU A 28 -1.74 -7.94 -10.22
C LEU A 28 -0.47 -7.32 -10.77
N PRO A 29 -0.15 -7.59 -12.05
CA PRO A 29 1.04 -6.99 -12.66
C PRO A 29 0.89 -5.48 -12.80
N ARG A 30 2.03 -4.80 -12.75
CA ARG A 30 2.10 -3.36 -13.00
C ARG A 30 3.28 -3.11 -13.94
N THR A 31 3.08 -2.24 -14.91
CA THR A 31 4.18 -1.87 -15.80
C THR A 31 5.14 -0.94 -15.08
N GLU A 32 6.38 -0.94 -15.54
CA GLU A 32 7.38 -0.03 -14.99
C GLU A 32 6.98 1.42 -15.25
N GLU A 33 6.38 1.70 -16.41
CA GLU A 33 5.89 3.03 -16.74
C GLU A 33 4.80 3.51 -15.78
N PHE A 34 3.86 2.61 -15.44
CA PHE A 34 2.84 2.95 -14.46
C PHE A 34 3.48 3.30 -13.11
N ILE A 35 4.41 2.48 -12.66
CA ILE A 35 5.06 2.70 -11.37
C ILE A 35 5.82 4.01 -11.38
N ALA A 36 6.57 4.28 -12.44
CA ALA A 36 7.35 5.51 -12.53
C ALA A 36 6.46 6.75 -12.52
N SER A 37 5.35 6.71 -13.25
CA SER A 37 4.43 7.86 -13.31
C SER A 37 3.64 8.07 -12.02
N HIS A 38 3.57 7.04 -11.16
CA HIS A 38 2.85 7.11 -9.88
C HIS A 38 3.79 6.96 -8.69
N ALA A 39 5.09 7.20 -8.89
CA ALA A 39 6.09 6.91 -7.87
C ALA A 39 5.81 7.61 -6.54
N GLU A 40 5.29 8.83 -6.58
CA GLU A 40 5.01 9.57 -5.35
C GLU A 40 3.88 8.95 -4.51
N HIS A 41 3.15 8.00 -5.06
CA HIS A 41 2.09 7.28 -4.35
C HIS A 41 2.54 5.89 -3.92
N PHE A 42 3.81 5.55 -4.16
CA PHE A 42 4.43 4.34 -3.66
C PHE A 42 5.33 4.66 -2.48
N ILE A 43 5.33 3.77 -1.52
CA ILE A 43 6.24 3.82 -0.37
C ILE A 43 7.16 2.62 -0.49
N VAL A 44 8.44 2.83 -0.23
CA VAL A 44 9.43 1.75 -0.28
C VAL A 44 10.13 1.60 1.05
N ALA A 45 10.54 0.38 1.34
CA ALA A 45 11.45 0.06 2.43
C ALA A 45 12.82 -0.21 1.82
N VAL A 46 13.82 0.48 2.31
CA VAL A 46 15.19 0.38 1.81
C VAL A 46 16.10 -0.13 2.92
N ARG A 47 16.89 -1.13 2.61
CA ARG A 47 17.83 -1.71 3.55
C ARG A 47 19.16 -1.92 2.83
N ASN A 48 20.24 -1.37 3.38
CA ASN A 48 21.57 -1.46 2.79
C ASN A 48 21.58 -1.03 1.33
N GLY A 49 20.88 0.08 1.02
CA GLY A 49 20.81 0.64 -0.31
C GLY A 49 19.93 -0.11 -1.30
N ARG A 50 19.24 -1.15 -0.87
CA ARG A 50 18.38 -1.97 -1.73
C ARG A 50 16.91 -1.82 -1.32
N VAL A 51 16.03 -1.69 -2.30
CA VAL A 51 14.59 -1.71 -2.05
C VAL A 51 14.19 -3.15 -1.70
N VAL A 52 13.72 -3.35 -0.48
CA VAL A 52 13.32 -4.67 0.01
C VAL A 52 11.82 -4.81 0.22
N GLY A 53 11.07 -3.73 0.03
CA GLY A 53 9.62 -3.77 0.13
C GLY A 53 9.01 -2.58 -0.54
N CYS A 54 7.74 -2.72 -0.91
CA CYS A 54 6.98 -1.63 -1.51
C CYS A 54 5.51 -1.76 -1.17
N VAL A 55 4.79 -0.63 -1.29
CA VAL A 55 3.34 -0.60 -1.19
C VAL A 55 2.84 0.61 -1.95
N HIS A 56 1.67 0.47 -2.55
CA HIS A 56 1.01 1.53 -3.30
C HIS A 56 -0.22 2.00 -2.50
N VAL A 57 -0.34 3.31 -2.34
CA VAL A 57 -1.51 3.92 -1.70
C VAL A 57 -2.31 4.62 -2.77
N ASP A 58 -3.48 4.08 -3.08
CA ASP A 58 -4.34 4.60 -4.12
C ASP A 58 -5.54 5.30 -3.50
N GLU A 59 -5.73 6.57 -3.83
CA GLU A 59 -6.97 7.26 -3.43
C GLU A 59 -8.10 6.72 -4.27
N TYR A 60 -8.91 5.85 -3.69
CA TYR A 60 -9.99 5.20 -4.40
C TYR A 60 -11.21 6.10 -4.52
N ALA A 61 -11.51 6.83 -3.46
CA ALA A 61 -12.61 7.78 -3.40
C ALA A 61 -12.27 8.79 -2.30
N PRO A 62 -12.98 9.90 -2.21
CA PRO A 62 -12.75 10.83 -1.10
C PRO A 62 -12.86 10.09 0.23
N SER A 63 -11.88 10.28 1.09
CA SER A 63 -11.82 9.64 2.40
C SER A 63 -11.62 8.11 2.37
N LEU A 64 -11.34 7.53 1.21
CA LEU A 64 -11.18 6.08 1.07
C LEU A 64 -9.92 5.78 0.26
N ALA A 65 -8.94 5.13 0.88
CA ALA A 65 -7.71 4.75 0.20
C ALA A 65 -7.58 3.23 0.13
N GLU A 66 -6.97 2.76 -0.95
CA GLU A 66 -6.67 1.35 -1.12
C GLU A 66 -5.17 1.11 -0.94
N LEU A 67 -4.85 0.14 -0.09
CA LEU A 67 -3.49 -0.39 0.04
C LEU A 67 -3.33 -1.47 -1.01
N ARG A 68 -2.40 -1.28 -1.94
CA ARG A 68 -2.20 -2.18 -3.08
C ARG A 68 -0.74 -2.53 -3.23
N SER A 69 -0.49 -3.62 -3.95
CA SER A 69 0.87 -3.99 -4.37
C SER A 69 1.87 -4.05 -3.21
N LEU A 70 1.42 -4.54 -2.06
CA LEU A 70 2.31 -4.74 -0.93
C LEU A 70 3.17 -5.98 -1.21
N ALA A 71 4.47 -5.78 -1.30
CA ALA A 71 5.41 -6.85 -1.59
C ALA A 71 6.68 -6.67 -0.77
N VAL A 72 7.19 -7.79 -0.24
CA VAL A 72 8.42 -7.81 0.54
C VAL A 72 9.34 -8.85 -0.08
N ALA A 73 10.62 -8.48 -0.27
CA ALA A 73 11.60 -9.41 -0.82
C ALA A 73 11.68 -10.67 0.05
N PRO A 74 11.77 -11.86 -0.56
CA PRO A 74 11.78 -13.10 0.22
C PRO A 74 12.84 -13.15 1.31
N ASP A 75 14.03 -12.63 1.04
CA ASP A 75 15.13 -12.64 2.00
C ASP A 75 14.98 -11.56 3.09
N ALA A 76 14.00 -10.71 2.98
CA ALA A 76 13.71 -9.69 4.00
C ALA A 76 12.41 -9.97 4.77
N GLN A 77 11.76 -11.09 4.49
CA GLN A 77 10.56 -11.46 5.24
C GLN A 77 10.93 -11.84 6.68
N GLY A 78 10.00 -11.61 7.59
CA GLY A 78 10.24 -11.88 9.00
C GLY A 78 11.02 -10.80 9.73
N MET A 79 11.34 -9.71 9.07
CA MET A 79 12.12 -8.60 9.65
C MET A 79 11.29 -7.36 9.95
N GLY A 80 9.96 -7.46 9.85
CA GLY A 80 9.09 -6.34 10.13
C GLY A 80 8.91 -5.37 8.98
N VAL A 81 9.33 -5.72 7.77
CA VAL A 81 9.20 -4.82 6.61
C VAL A 81 7.73 -4.58 6.29
N GLY A 82 6.93 -5.64 6.23
CA GLY A 82 5.50 -5.50 5.96
C GLY A 82 4.80 -4.65 7.01
N ARG A 83 5.12 -4.89 8.28
CA ARG A 83 4.58 -4.09 9.38
C ARG A 83 4.91 -2.60 9.21
N SER A 84 6.16 -2.31 8.88
CA SER A 84 6.58 -0.92 8.72
C SER A 84 5.90 -0.26 7.55
N LEU A 85 5.69 -1.00 6.45
CA LEU A 85 4.98 -0.46 5.29
C LEU A 85 3.50 -0.20 5.61
N VAL A 86 2.83 -1.11 6.30
CA VAL A 86 1.43 -0.91 6.69
C VAL A 86 1.32 0.30 7.63
N ALA A 87 2.23 0.42 8.59
CA ALA A 87 2.23 1.57 9.50
C ALA A 87 2.41 2.88 8.72
N ALA A 88 3.27 2.87 7.71
CA ALA A 88 3.48 4.05 6.87
C ALA A 88 2.23 4.41 6.08
N VAL A 89 1.50 3.42 5.57
CA VAL A 89 0.23 3.67 4.88
C VAL A 89 -0.78 4.31 5.83
N GLU A 90 -0.88 3.81 7.05
CA GLU A 90 -1.83 4.37 8.03
C GLU A 90 -1.47 5.81 8.39
N GLU A 91 -0.18 6.08 8.56
CA GLU A 91 0.27 7.43 8.86
C GLU A 91 -0.04 8.39 7.71
N LEU A 92 0.23 7.96 6.48
CA LEU A 92 -0.07 8.76 5.31
C LEU A 92 -1.58 9.00 5.19
N ALA A 93 -2.37 7.97 5.44
CA ALA A 93 -3.83 8.07 5.39
C ALA A 93 -4.33 9.10 6.41
N ARG A 94 -3.79 9.07 7.63
CA ARG A 94 -4.15 10.02 8.68
C ARG A 94 -3.84 11.45 8.24
N ARG A 95 -2.67 11.65 7.65
CA ARG A 95 -2.24 12.98 7.23
C ARG A 95 -3.06 13.53 6.08
N ARG A 96 -3.50 12.66 5.18
CA ARG A 96 -4.30 13.07 4.02
C ARG A 96 -5.80 13.06 4.29
N GLY A 97 -6.21 12.65 5.49
CA GLY A 97 -7.62 12.67 5.87
C GLY A 97 -8.43 11.52 5.31
N TYR A 98 -7.79 10.42 4.94
CA TYR A 98 -8.54 9.21 4.58
C TYR A 98 -9.07 8.56 5.84
N GLY A 99 -10.38 8.44 5.95
CA GLY A 99 -11.02 7.85 7.13
C GLY A 99 -10.97 6.34 7.14
N THR A 100 -10.78 5.71 5.98
CA THR A 100 -10.75 4.26 5.84
C THR A 100 -9.67 3.86 4.85
N VAL A 101 -8.92 2.82 5.19
CA VAL A 101 -7.99 2.15 4.28
C VAL A 101 -8.49 0.73 4.09
N PHE A 102 -8.54 0.25 2.85
CA PHE A 102 -8.92 -1.13 2.60
C PHE A 102 -7.87 -1.83 1.72
N ALA A 103 -7.91 -3.15 1.74
CA ALA A 103 -7.08 -3.97 0.89
C ALA A 103 -7.91 -5.13 0.34
N VAL A 104 -7.63 -5.52 -0.88
CA VAL A 104 -8.24 -6.70 -1.52
C VAL A 104 -7.20 -7.80 -1.52
N SER A 105 -7.44 -8.89 -0.81
CA SER A 105 -6.40 -9.88 -0.57
C SER A 105 -7.01 -11.23 -0.20
N ASN A 106 -6.21 -12.28 -0.31
CA ASN A 106 -6.53 -13.58 0.25
C ASN A 106 -5.86 -13.80 1.61
N ASP A 107 -5.10 -12.83 2.09
CA ASP A 107 -4.32 -12.99 3.32
C ASP A 107 -5.00 -12.28 4.50
N GLU A 108 -6.09 -12.87 4.93
CA GLU A 108 -6.85 -12.35 6.08
C GLU A 108 -6.00 -12.32 7.34
N GLU A 109 -5.17 -13.34 7.53
CA GLU A 109 -4.35 -13.43 8.74
C GLU A 109 -3.37 -12.27 8.84
N PHE A 110 -2.69 -11.97 7.74
CA PHE A 110 -1.74 -10.85 7.72
C PHE A 110 -2.44 -9.54 8.05
N PHE A 111 -3.51 -9.24 7.34
CA PHE A 111 -4.21 -7.97 7.53
C PHE A 111 -4.91 -7.89 8.88
N GLY A 112 -5.39 -9.03 9.40
CA GLY A 112 -6.00 -9.07 10.72
C GLY A 112 -5.05 -8.65 11.83
N LYS A 113 -3.76 -8.95 11.68
CA LYS A 113 -2.75 -8.55 12.67
C LYS A 113 -2.64 -7.04 12.83
N TYR A 114 -3.02 -6.29 11.80
CA TYR A 114 -2.91 -4.82 11.81
C TYR A 114 -4.26 -4.14 11.93
N GLY A 115 -5.29 -4.89 12.30
CA GLY A 115 -6.60 -4.32 12.56
C GLY A 115 -7.48 -4.15 11.32
N PHE A 116 -7.13 -4.82 10.22
CA PHE A 116 -7.97 -4.85 9.03
C PHE A 116 -8.88 -6.07 9.12
N PHE A 117 -10.18 -5.84 9.00
CA PHE A 117 -11.16 -6.91 9.13
C PHE A 117 -12.08 -6.94 7.92
N PRO A 118 -12.71 -8.08 7.63
CA PRO A 118 -13.63 -8.18 6.50
C PRO A 118 -14.68 -7.08 6.54
N ARG A 119 -14.87 -6.40 5.42
CA ARG A 119 -15.87 -5.33 5.32
C ARG A 119 -16.31 -5.16 3.90
N HIS A 120 -17.60 -4.98 3.69
CA HIS A 120 -18.15 -4.60 2.41
C HIS A 120 -17.89 -3.11 2.15
N ILE A 121 -17.32 -2.81 1.00
CA ILE A 121 -17.06 -1.44 0.56
C ILE A 121 -17.93 -1.19 -0.67
N PRO A 122 -19.04 -0.45 -0.53
CA PRO A 122 -19.99 -0.27 -1.64
C PRO A 122 -19.35 0.30 -2.89
N GLU A 123 -18.37 1.17 -2.76
CA GLU A 123 -17.69 1.78 -3.89
C GLU A 123 -16.99 0.77 -4.79
N LEU A 124 -16.70 -0.43 -4.29
CA LEU A 124 -16.03 -1.46 -5.06
C LEU A 124 -16.97 -2.27 -5.94
N ASP A 125 -18.27 -2.21 -5.70
CA ASP A 125 -19.21 -3.16 -6.31
C ASP A 125 -19.20 -3.13 -7.83
N ARG A 126 -18.92 -1.99 -8.43
CA ARG A 126 -18.97 -1.84 -9.89
C ARG A 126 -17.62 -2.02 -10.56
N GLU A 127 -16.52 -1.96 -9.79
CA GLU A 127 -15.19 -1.84 -10.36
C GLU A 127 -14.28 -3.02 -10.06
N ARG A 128 -14.79 -4.03 -9.35
CA ARG A 128 -13.96 -5.19 -9.04
C ARG A 128 -13.69 -5.99 -10.30
N SER A 129 -12.41 -6.29 -10.52
CA SER A 129 -12.01 -7.16 -11.61
C SER A 129 -12.41 -8.60 -11.31
N GLU A 130 -12.41 -9.45 -12.35
CA GLU A 130 -12.70 -10.86 -12.17
C GLU A 130 -11.76 -11.51 -11.15
N VAL A 131 -10.49 -11.11 -11.14
CA VAL A 131 -9.53 -11.66 -10.18
C VAL A 131 -9.89 -11.25 -8.76
N SER A 132 -10.19 -9.99 -8.55
CA SER A 132 -10.46 -9.50 -7.21
C SER A 132 -11.82 -9.92 -6.67
N LYS A 133 -12.75 -10.37 -7.51
CA LYS A 133 -14.05 -10.88 -7.04
C LYS A 133 -13.93 -12.04 -6.08
N TYR A 134 -12.87 -12.83 -6.21
CA TYR A 134 -12.67 -14.01 -5.40
C TYR A 134 -11.77 -13.77 -4.19
N LYS A 135 -11.33 -12.53 -4.00
CA LYS A 135 -10.52 -12.15 -2.84
C LYS A 135 -11.38 -11.43 -1.83
N GLY A 136 -10.99 -11.52 -0.56
CA GLY A 136 -11.67 -10.79 0.48
C GLY A 136 -11.32 -9.30 0.46
N VAL A 137 -12.20 -8.52 1.05
CA VAL A 137 -11.97 -7.09 1.25
C VAL A 137 -11.84 -6.85 2.75
N TYR A 138 -10.73 -6.26 3.15
CA TYR A 138 -10.41 -6.01 4.54
C TYR A 138 -10.19 -4.53 4.72
N ALA A 139 -10.78 -3.96 5.76
CA ALA A 139 -10.72 -2.51 5.96
C ALA A 139 -10.40 -2.16 7.39
N LYS A 140 -9.83 -0.98 7.55
CA LYS A 140 -9.52 -0.41 8.86
C LYS A 140 -9.86 1.07 8.84
N ASP A 141 -10.59 1.51 9.85
CA ASP A 141 -10.84 2.94 10.03
C ASP A 141 -9.62 3.59 10.64
N ILE A 142 -9.28 4.74 10.12
CA ILE A 142 -8.10 5.49 10.56
C ILE A 142 -8.59 6.64 11.43
N PRO A 143 -8.26 6.64 12.74
CA PRO A 143 -8.67 7.74 13.58
C PRO A 143 -8.12 9.05 13.05
N LEU A 144 -8.99 10.05 12.94
CA LEU A 144 -8.53 11.38 12.58
C LEU A 144 -7.75 11.92 13.76
N GLY A 145 -6.55 12.40 13.49
CA GLY A 145 -5.73 13.00 14.53
C GLY A 145 -6.32 14.32 14.97
N ASP A 146 -5.84 14.81 16.11
CA ASP A 146 -6.24 16.09 16.65
C ASP A 146 -5.46 17.25 16.04
N GLY A 147 -4.82 17.01 14.91
CA GLY A 147 -3.99 18.03 14.28
C GLY A 147 -2.58 18.08 14.82
N SER A 148 -2.33 17.45 15.95
CA SER A 148 -0.98 17.30 16.49
C SER A 148 -0.42 15.94 16.12
N ALA A 149 -0.97 15.32 15.12
CA ALA A 149 -0.54 14.01 14.64
C ALA A 149 0.96 13.97 14.56
N GLY A 150 1.50 12.88 15.04
CA GLY A 150 2.92 12.68 15.08
C GLY A 150 3.55 12.89 13.71
N LYS A 151 4.82 13.19 13.73
CA LYS A 151 5.54 13.35 12.50
C LYS A 151 5.71 12.01 11.84
N THR A 152 5.40 11.95 10.56
CA THR A 152 5.69 10.77 9.79
C THR A 152 7.14 10.81 9.32
N LYS A 153 7.71 9.64 9.13
CA LYS A 153 9.04 9.53 8.53
C LYS A 153 8.97 9.62 7.01
N ILE A 154 7.78 9.67 6.46
CA ILE A 154 7.58 9.74 5.02
C ILE A 154 7.29 11.17 4.67
N GLU A 155 8.11 11.72 3.80
CA GLU A 155 7.85 13.04 3.30
C GLU A 155 6.66 12.98 2.36
N GLU A 156 5.61 13.68 2.75
CA GLU A 156 4.39 13.69 1.97
C GLU A 156 4.52 14.70 0.85
N GLY A 157 4.38 14.24 -0.37
CA GLY A 157 4.32 15.14 -1.50
C GLY A 157 2.99 15.86 -1.53
N ARG A 158 2.88 16.76 -2.43
CA ARG A 158 1.64 17.47 -2.63
C ARG A 158 0.62 16.49 -3.14
N GLY A 159 -0.25 16.16 -2.26
CA GLY A 159 -1.31 15.26 -2.59
C GLY A 159 -2.11 15.88 -3.68
N SER A 160 -2.23 15.46 -4.75
CA SER A 160 -3.13 15.97 -5.74
C SER A 160 -3.91 14.82 -6.29
N GLY A 161 -5.10 15.05 -6.63
CA GLY A 161 -6.07 14.09 -7.08
C GLY A 161 -5.51 12.94 -7.89
N TYR A 162 -4.75 12.16 -7.28
CA TYR A 162 -4.16 11.00 -7.88
C TYR A 162 -5.17 9.85 -7.93
N ARG A 163 -5.19 9.14 -9.04
CA ARG A 163 -6.09 8.01 -9.20
C ARG A 163 -5.34 6.84 -9.81
#